data_d0e01a30ed06e4f7d341581c9394aa82
#
_entry.id   d0e01a30ed06e4f7d341581c9394aa82
#
_cell.length_a   1.000
_cell.length_b   1.000
_cell.length_c   1.000
_cell.angle_alpha   90.00
_cell.angle_beta   90.00
_cell.angle_gamma   90.00
#
_symmetry.space_group_name_H-M   'P 1'
#
loop_
_entity.id
_entity.type
_entity.pdbx_description
1 polymer ?
#
loop_
_entity_poly.entity_id
_entity_poly.type
_entity_poly.pdbx_seq_one_letter_code
_entity_poly.pdbx_strand_id
1 'polypeptide(L)'
;PNAIATCVATRSMPAGAAILMSAVCNFLGVLVMSLVNTTVAMTIKNMVNFNGDNKKALIALCAAMFAIVVWAVAAWYFGIPTSESHALIAGLSGAAISLQGGLSGINPAEWMKVIYGLGLSSILGFASGYGASKMTIFLCKNMERRKTNKFFTGAQIVGSAATSFMHGAQDGQKFMGVLLLALFLVNGSDTTTAVQPPFWMMLLCSVVMGLGTSIGGKKIIKSVGMDMVRLEKFQGFSADIAASFCLFLSSTFGIPVSTTHTKTTSIMGVGAVKRVSAINFGVVKEMVLTWVLTFPGCGLVGFLMTKLFMFIFT
;
A
#
# COMPACT_ATOMS: atom_id res chain seq x y z
N PRO A 1 -4.50 8.15 2.01
CA PRO A 1 -5.39 8.47 3.15
C PRO A 1 -5.07 7.68 4.42
N ASN A 2 -4.77 6.35 4.32
CA ASN A 2 -4.54 5.47 5.47
C ASN A 2 -3.36 5.91 6.35
N ALA A 3 -2.27 6.40 5.75
CA ALA A 3 -1.05 6.79 6.45
C ALA A 3 -1.29 7.88 7.51
N ILE A 4 -2.21 8.82 7.25
CA ILE A 4 -2.51 9.95 8.14
C ILE A 4 -3.78 9.78 8.98
N ALA A 5 -4.47 8.64 8.84
CA ALA A 5 -5.75 8.42 9.51
C ALA A 5 -5.66 8.60 11.04
N THR A 6 -4.60 8.09 11.66
CA THR A 6 -4.29 8.24 13.10
C THR A 6 -4.05 9.68 13.50
N CYS A 7 -3.28 10.44 12.73
CA CYS A 7 -2.94 11.84 13.01
C CYS A 7 -4.18 12.74 13.01
N VAL A 8 -5.07 12.52 12.03
CA VAL A 8 -6.33 13.24 11.92
C VAL A 8 -7.31 12.81 13.03
N ALA A 9 -7.43 11.50 13.28
CA ALA A 9 -8.32 10.94 14.31
C ALA A 9 -7.97 11.40 15.72
N THR A 10 -6.68 11.49 16.04
CA THR A 10 -6.18 11.98 17.34
C THR A 10 -6.18 13.51 17.45
N ARG A 11 -6.63 14.21 16.41
CA ARG A 11 -6.61 15.68 16.32
C ARG A 11 -5.22 16.28 16.57
N SER A 12 -4.17 15.59 16.14
CA SER A 12 -2.80 16.09 16.24
C SER A 12 -2.49 17.12 15.15
N MET A 13 -3.19 17.01 13.99
CA MET A 13 -3.08 17.95 12.88
C MET A 13 -4.43 18.05 12.14
N PRO A 14 -4.81 19.23 11.59
CA PRO A 14 -5.96 19.37 10.72
C PRO A 14 -5.83 18.51 9.46
N ALA A 15 -6.96 17.96 8.96
CA ALA A 15 -6.96 17.03 7.83
C ALA A 15 -6.27 17.59 6.56
N GLY A 16 -6.51 18.88 6.23
CA GLY A 16 -5.87 19.50 5.07
C GLY A 16 -4.34 19.56 5.18
N ALA A 17 -3.82 19.96 6.34
CA ALA A 17 -2.38 19.98 6.59
C ALA A 17 -1.78 18.56 6.60
N ALA A 18 -2.50 17.57 7.16
CA ALA A 18 -2.08 16.19 7.15
C ALA A 18 -2.02 15.61 5.72
N ILE A 19 -2.98 15.95 4.85
CA ILE A 19 -2.97 15.54 3.44
C ILE A 19 -1.77 16.15 2.72
N LEU A 20 -1.48 17.44 2.91
CA LEU A 20 -0.33 18.10 2.29
C LEU A 20 0.99 17.49 2.77
N MET A 21 1.14 17.30 4.08
CA MET A 21 2.30 16.61 4.66
C MET A 21 2.46 15.21 4.04
N SER A 22 1.38 14.44 3.94
CA SER A 22 1.41 13.11 3.35
C SER A 22 1.79 13.14 1.87
N ALA A 23 1.31 14.11 1.10
CA ALA A 23 1.66 14.27 -0.31
C ALA A 23 3.17 14.50 -0.49
N VAL A 24 3.75 15.42 0.30
CA VAL A 24 5.19 15.67 0.29
C VAL A 24 5.99 14.45 0.76
N CYS A 25 5.57 13.81 1.84
CA CYS A 25 6.27 12.63 2.36
C CYS A 25 6.16 11.43 1.40
N ASN A 26 5.03 11.21 0.74
CA ASN A 26 4.89 10.18 -0.29
C ASN A 26 5.80 10.45 -1.49
N PHE A 27 5.84 11.69 -1.99
CA PHE A 27 6.76 12.09 -3.05
C PHE A 27 8.23 11.77 -2.67
N LEU A 28 8.65 12.22 -1.49
CA LEU A 28 10.01 11.97 -1.00
C LEU A 28 10.27 10.48 -0.77
N GLY A 29 9.28 9.74 -0.27
CA GLY A 29 9.38 8.30 -0.05
C GLY A 29 9.65 7.53 -1.34
N VAL A 30 8.91 7.82 -2.40
CA VAL A 30 9.14 7.21 -3.72
C VAL A 30 10.54 7.56 -4.22
N LEU A 31 10.89 8.86 -4.25
CA LEU A 31 12.14 9.32 -4.84
C LEU A 31 13.36 8.77 -4.09
N VAL A 32 13.42 9.01 -2.78
CA VAL A 32 14.58 8.64 -1.97
C VAL A 32 14.78 7.13 -1.90
N MET A 33 13.71 6.36 -1.64
CA MET A 33 13.85 4.91 -1.55
C MET A 33 14.14 4.27 -2.90
N SER A 34 13.65 4.83 -4.01
CA SER A 34 14.00 4.31 -5.34
C SER A 34 15.46 4.56 -5.72
N LEU A 35 16.09 5.59 -5.18
CA LEU A 35 17.54 5.82 -5.34
C LEU A 35 18.39 4.86 -4.49
N VAL A 36 17.85 4.37 -3.37
CA VAL A 36 18.56 3.49 -2.43
C VAL A 36 18.33 2.01 -2.75
N ASN A 37 17.07 1.64 -3.01
CA ASN A 37 16.68 0.23 -3.20
C ASN A 37 15.43 0.13 -4.09
N THR A 38 15.51 -0.64 -5.16
CA THR A 38 14.41 -0.86 -6.12
C THR A 38 13.89 -2.29 -6.13
N THR A 39 14.18 -3.08 -5.11
CA THR A 39 13.85 -4.51 -5.06
C THR A 39 12.35 -4.77 -5.12
N VAL A 40 11.49 -3.92 -4.52
CA VAL A 40 10.03 -4.04 -4.61
C VAL A 40 9.56 -3.84 -6.05
N ALA A 41 10.11 -2.87 -6.79
CA ALA A 41 9.78 -2.65 -8.20
C ALA A 41 10.17 -3.86 -9.06
N MET A 42 11.33 -4.47 -8.79
CA MET A 42 11.78 -5.67 -9.50
C MET A 42 10.90 -6.89 -9.20
N THR A 43 10.45 -7.08 -7.97
CA THR A 43 9.49 -8.13 -7.60
C THR A 43 8.19 -8.00 -8.41
N ILE A 44 7.63 -6.80 -8.50
CA ILE A 44 6.40 -6.56 -9.28
C ILE A 44 6.63 -6.76 -10.78
N LYS A 45 7.74 -6.23 -11.33
CA LYS A 45 8.10 -6.44 -12.73
C LYS A 45 8.18 -7.93 -13.10
N ASN A 46 8.77 -8.75 -12.23
CA ASN A 46 9.02 -10.17 -12.47
C ASN A 46 7.83 -11.08 -12.12
N MET A 47 6.74 -10.52 -11.55
CA MET A 47 5.60 -11.28 -11.07
C MET A 47 4.79 -11.95 -12.18
N VAL A 48 4.69 -11.27 -13.32
CA VAL A 48 3.96 -11.75 -14.49
C VAL A 48 4.87 -11.76 -15.72
N ASN A 49 4.66 -12.71 -16.59
CA ASN A 49 5.32 -12.80 -17.87
C ASN A 49 4.29 -12.86 -18.99
N PHE A 50 4.31 -11.85 -19.83
CA PHE A 50 3.47 -11.76 -21.02
C PHE A 50 4.21 -12.34 -22.23
N ASN A 51 4.57 -13.64 -22.19
CA ASN A 51 5.27 -14.32 -23.28
C ASN A 51 4.54 -14.17 -24.61
N GLY A 52 5.29 -13.95 -25.68
CA GLY A 52 4.80 -13.92 -27.06
C GLY A 52 4.95 -12.53 -27.72
N ASP A 53 3.91 -12.09 -28.42
CA ASP A 53 3.90 -10.82 -29.15
C ASP A 53 3.87 -9.63 -28.18
N ASN A 54 4.88 -8.77 -28.26
CA ASN A 54 5.01 -7.57 -27.43
C ASN A 54 3.81 -6.63 -27.58
N LYS A 55 3.18 -6.54 -28.76
CA LYS A 55 1.98 -5.72 -28.96
C LYS A 55 0.83 -6.24 -28.10
N LYS A 56 0.60 -7.55 -28.14
CA LYS A 56 -0.45 -8.19 -27.31
C LYS A 56 -0.15 -8.07 -25.83
N ALA A 57 1.11 -8.20 -25.44
CA ALA A 57 1.56 -8.00 -24.07
C ALA A 57 1.27 -6.58 -23.56
N LEU A 58 1.54 -5.55 -24.38
CA LEU A 58 1.24 -4.15 -24.03
C LEU A 58 -0.26 -3.90 -23.92
N ILE A 59 -1.07 -4.46 -24.85
CA ILE A 59 -2.54 -4.37 -24.79
C ILE A 59 -3.05 -4.99 -23.48
N ALA A 60 -2.55 -6.17 -23.10
CA ALA A 60 -2.92 -6.83 -21.85
C ALA A 60 -2.49 -6.01 -20.61
N LEU A 61 -1.33 -5.39 -20.65
CA LEU A 61 -0.85 -4.52 -19.57
C LEU A 61 -1.74 -3.27 -19.43
N CYS A 62 -2.11 -2.64 -20.54
CA CYS A 62 -3.05 -1.50 -20.52
C CYS A 62 -4.42 -1.91 -19.97
N ALA A 63 -4.92 -3.08 -20.35
CA ALA A 63 -6.18 -3.61 -19.82
C ALA A 63 -6.11 -3.89 -18.30
N ALA A 64 -4.98 -4.44 -17.82
CA ALA A 64 -4.73 -4.61 -16.40
C ALA A 64 -4.75 -3.27 -15.64
N MET A 65 -4.04 -2.26 -16.17
CA MET A 65 -4.00 -0.94 -15.55
C MET A 65 -5.38 -0.27 -15.53
N PHE A 66 -6.17 -0.42 -16.59
CA PHE A 66 -7.55 0.05 -16.61
C PHE A 66 -8.39 -0.61 -15.51
N ALA A 67 -8.31 -1.94 -15.36
CA ALA A 67 -9.03 -2.68 -14.33
C ALA A 67 -8.65 -2.21 -12.92
N ILE A 68 -7.36 -2.02 -12.67
CA ILE A 68 -6.83 -1.55 -11.38
C ILE A 68 -7.35 -0.15 -11.05
N VAL A 69 -7.32 0.77 -12.02
CA VAL A 69 -7.83 2.15 -11.85
C VAL A 69 -9.32 2.15 -11.55
N VAL A 70 -10.11 1.39 -12.32
CA VAL A 70 -11.56 1.27 -12.08
C VAL A 70 -11.84 0.74 -10.67
N TRP A 71 -11.13 -0.29 -10.24
CA TRP A 71 -11.27 -0.86 -8.89
C TRP A 71 -10.92 0.15 -7.81
N ALA A 72 -9.77 0.83 -7.96
CA ALA A 72 -9.29 1.83 -6.99
C ALA A 72 -10.22 3.04 -6.88
N VAL A 73 -10.70 3.56 -8.01
CA VAL A 73 -11.64 4.70 -8.05
C VAL A 73 -12.98 4.31 -7.42
N ALA A 74 -13.50 3.12 -7.72
CA ALA A 74 -14.73 2.62 -7.10
C ALA A 74 -14.57 2.52 -5.58
N ALA A 75 -13.49 1.90 -5.10
CA ALA A 75 -13.21 1.78 -3.67
C ALA A 75 -13.07 3.16 -2.99
N TRP A 76 -12.36 4.09 -3.62
CA TRP A 76 -12.21 5.46 -3.12
C TRP A 76 -13.57 6.20 -3.04
N TYR A 77 -14.39 6.08 -4.07
CA TYR A 77 -15.72 6.71 -4.13
C TYR A 77 -16.65 6.23 -3.01
N PHE A 78 -16.68 4.91 -2.79
CA PHE A 78 -17.46 4.32 -1.71
C PHE A 78 -16.82 4.47 -0.33
N GLY A 79 -15.54 4.86 -0.25
CA GLY A 79 -14.81 5.04 1.00
C GLY A 79 -14.37 3.73 1.65
N ILE A 80 -14.22 2.68 0.84
CA ILE A 80 -13.81 1.35 1.27
C ILE A 80 -12.27 1.29 1.31
N PRO A 81 -11.64 1.00 2.45
CA PRO A 81 -10.18 0.92 2.56
C PRO A 81 -9.65 -0.39 1.96
N THR A 82 -9.63 -0.45 0.63
CA THR A 82 -9.05 -1.55 -0.14
C THR A 82 -7.53 -1.51 -0.13
N SER A 83 -6.91 -2.59 -0.58
CA SER A 83 -5.46 -2.68 -0.77
C SER A 83 -5.12 -2.49 -2.24
N GLU A 84 -4.47 -1.38 -2.57
CA GLU A 84 -3.99 -1.10 -3.93
C GLU A 84 -2.99 -2.16 -4.39
N SER A 85 -2.20 -2.71 -3.46
CA SER A 85 -1.28 -3.82 -3.76
C SER A 85 -2.01 -5.06 -4.25
N HIS A 86 -3.15 -5.40 -3.60
CA HIS A 86 -3.98 -6.54 -4.03
C HIS A 86 -4.60 -6.30 -5.40
N ALA A 87 -5.13 -5.10 -5.62
CA ALA A 87 -5.71 -4.73 -6.91
C ALA A 87 -4.68 -4.81 -8.03
N LEU A 88 -3.46 -4.27 -7.79
CA LEU A 88 -2.37 -4.31 -8.75
C LEU A 88 -1.98 -5.76 -9.12
N ILE A 89 -1.71 -6.58 -8.11
CA ILE A 89 -1.30 -7.97 -8.30
C ILE A 89 -2.40 -8.78 -8.98
N ALA A 90 -3.64 -8.63 -8.52
CA ALA A 90 -4.79 -9.33 -9.08
C ALA A 90 -5.07 -8.92 -10.53
N GLY A 91 -5.06 -7.62 -10.84
CA GLY A 91 -5.28 -7.10 -12.18
C GLY A 91 -4.23 -7.57 -13.18
N LEU A 92 -2.95 -7.50 -12.81
CA LEU A 92 -1.84 -8.00 -13.63
C LEU A 92 -1.94 -9.50 -13.86
N SER A 93 -2.25 -10.28 -12.80
CA SER A 93 -2.39 -11.72 -12.90
C SER A 93 -3.59 -12.13 -13.76
N GLY A 94 -4.74 -11.45 -13.59
CA GLY A 94 -5.91 -11.68 -14.43
C GLY A 94 -5.64 -11.43 -15.91
N ALA A 95 -4.90 -10.36 -16.22
CA ALA A 95 -4.47 -10.05 -17.58
C ALA A 95 -3.51 -11.10 -18.15
N ALA A 96 -2.52 -11.53 -17.37
CA ALA A 96 -1.57 -12.57 -17.78
C ALA A 96 -2.27 -13.91 -18.04
N ILE A 97 -3.19 -14.32 -17.16
CA ILE A 97 -3.99 -15.54 -17.34
C ILE A 97 -4.85 -15.44 -18.61
N SER A 98 -5.45 -14.28 -18.87
CA SER A 98 -6.27 -14.06 -20.07
C SER A 98 -5.47 -14.15 -21.36
N LEU A 99 -4.26 -13.57 -21.36
CA LEU A 99 -3.37 -13.56 -22.52
C LEU A 99 -2.78 -14.95 -22.82
N GLN A 100 -2.33 -15.66 -21.79
CA GLN A 100 -1.66 -16.94 -21.92
C GLN A 100 -2.62 -18.14 -21.97
N GLY A 101 -3.92 -17.93 -21.71
CA GLY A 101 -4.92 -19.00 -21.63
C GLY A 101 -4.76 -19.92 -20.41
N GLY A 102 -3.96 -19.53 -19.40
CA GLY A 102 -3.69 -20.32 -18.21
C GLY A 102 -2.68 -19.67 -17.28
N LEU A 103 -2.16 -20.44 -16.32
CA LEU A 103 -1.25 -19.94 -15.27
C LEU A 103 0.21 -19.77 -15.72
N SER A 104 0.56 -20.11 -16.96
CA SER A 104 1.93 -20.05 -17.48
C SER A 104 2.55 -18.64 -17.47
N GLY A 105 1.71 -17.61 -17.49
CA GLY A 105 2.14 -16.20 -17.36
C GLY A 105 2.39 -15.73 -15.92
N ILE A 106 2.21 -16.59 -14.92
CA ILE A 106 2.39 -16.26 -13.51
C ILE A 106 3.73 -16.83 -13.03
N ASN A 107 4.54 -15.99 -12.36
CA ASN A 107 5.75 -16.43 -11.71
C ASN A 107 5.43 -16.90 -10.27
N PRO A 108 5.46 -18.23 -9.98
CA PRO A 108 5.07 -18.73 -8.67
C PRO A 108 6.00 -18.23 -7.54
N ALA A 109 7.30 -18.06 -7.82
CA ALA A 109 8.26 -17.62 -6.80
C ALA A 109 7.97 -16.19 -6.32
N GLU A 110 7.65 -15.27 -7.24
CA GLU A 110 7.29 -13.90 -6.89
C GLU A 110 5.90 -13.83 -6.23
N TRP A 111 4.96 -14.68 -6.67
CA TRP A 111 3.65 -14.80 -6.04
C TRP A 111 3.74 -15.31 -4.59
N MET A 112 4.64 -16.24 -4.31
CA MET A 112 4.87 -16.71 -2.94
C MET A 112 5.36 -15.57 -2.03
N LYS A 113 6.21 -14.65 -2.52
CA LYS A 113 6.62 -13.45 -1.76
C LYS A 113 5.41 -12.58 -1.40
N VAL A 114 4.43 -12.46 -2.31
CA VAL A 114 3.19 -11.72 -2.04
C VAL A 114 2.37 -12.39 -0.96
N ILE A 115 2.15 -13.70 -1.04
CA ILE A 115 1.37 -14.46 -0.05
C ILE A 115 2.01 -14.34 1.34
N TYR A 116 3.34 -14.56 1.42
CA TYR A 116 4.07 -14.35 2.67
C TYR A 116 3.99 -12.89 3.14
N GLY A 117 4.14 -11.93 2.23
CA GLY A 117 4.02 -10.50 2.52
C GLY A 117 2.67 -10.12 3.12
N LEU A 118 1.58 -10.71 2.63
CA LEU A 118 0.23 -10.51 3.15
C LEU A 118 0.06 -11.01 4.58
N GLY A 119 0.43 -12.27 4.81
CA GLY A 119 0.37 -12.87 6.15
C GLY A 119 1.28 -12.13 7.13
N LEU A 120 2.53 -11.93 6.72
CA LEU A 120 3.56 -11.30 7.54
C LEU A 120 3.21 -9.84 7.88
N SER A 121 2.73 -9.05 6.91
CA SER A 121 2.34 -7.65 7.13
C SER A 121 1.21 -7.50 8.14
N SER A 122 0.25 -8.43 8.13
CA SER A 122 -0.86 -8.42 9.07
C SER A 122 -0.42 -8.82 10.47
N ILE A 123 0.36 -9.89 10.59
CA ILE A 123 0.85 -10.39 11.88
C ILE A 123 1.86 -9.42 12.50
N LEU A 124 2.87 -9.00 11.73
CA LEU A 124 3.88 -8.04 12.21
C LEU A 124 3.28 -6.68 12.51
N GLY A 125 2.34 -6.20 11.68
CA GLY A 125 1.63 -4.96 11.94
C GLY A 125 0.93 -5.00 13.30
N PHE A 126 0.15 -6.05 13.57
CA PHE A 126 -0.53 -6.23 14.85
C PHE A 126 0.44 -6.36 16.02
N ALA A 127 1.41 -7.26 15.92
CA ALA A 127 2.37 -7.54 17.01
C ALA A 127 3.23 -6.32 17.34
N SER A 128 3.75 -5.62 16.31
CA SER A 128 4.55 -4.41 16.50
C SER A 128 3.72 -3.25 17.05
N GLY A 129 2.47 -3.08 16.60
CA GLY A 129 1.55 -2.07 17.15
C GLY A 129 1.24 -2.33 18.64
N TYR A 130 0.96 -3.58 18.99
CA TYR A 130 0.75 -4.01 20.36
C TYR A 130 2.00 -3.77 21.21
N GLY A 131 3.17 -4.22 20.75
CA GLY A 131 4.45 -4.05 21.44
C GLY A 131 4.86 -2.59 21.62
N ALA A 132 4.76 -1.78 20.55
CA ALA A 132 5.07 -0.35 20.58
C ALA A 132 4.17 0.41 21.57
N SER A 133 2.87 0.09 21.59
CA SER A 133 1.94 0.72 22.55
C SER A 133 2.25 0.31 23.99
N LYS A 134 2.52 -0.97 24.27
CA LYS A 134 2.95 -1.42 25.61
C LYS A 134 4.26 -0.77 26.04
N MET A 135 5.25 -0.70 25.15
CA MET A 135 6.52 -0.04 25.41
C MET A 135 6.32 1.44 25.75
N THR A 136 5.52 2.16 24.96
CA THR A 136 5.22 3.57 25.22
C THR A 136 4.54 3.76 26.58
N ILE A 137 3.57 2.93 26.94
CA ILE A 137 2.92 2.98 28.25
C ILE A 137 3.92 2.73 29.36
N PHE A 138 4.79 1.73 29.22
CA PHE A 138 5.81 1.40 30.22
C PHE A 138 6.80 2.55 30.44
N LEU A 139 7.30 3.17 29.36
CA LEU A 139 8.24 4.28 29.43
C LEU A 139 7.61 5.56 30.00
N CYS A 140 6.33 5.79 29.73
CA CYS A 140 5.65 7.01 30.13
C CYS A 140 4.77 6.88 31.38
N LYS A 141 4.76 5.72 32.06
CA LYS A 141 3.86 5.44 33.20
C LYS A 141 3.96 6.43 34.37
N ASN A 142 5.14 7.00 34.59
CA ASN A 142 5.41 7.94 35.67
C ASN A 142 5.43 9.42 35.21
N MET A 143 5.09 9.66 33.94
CA MET A 143 5.13 11.02 33.38
C MET A 143 3.79 11.75 33.59
N GLU A 144 3.87 13.06 33.81
CA GLU A 144 2.69 13.92 33.91
C GLU A 144 1.88 13.92 32.59
N ARG A 145 0.59 13.57 32.69
CA ARG A 145 -0.29 13.40 31.52
C ARG A 145 -0.33 14.63 30.59
N ARG A 146 -0.29 15.84 31.15
CA ARG A 146 -0.32 17.09 30.37
C ARG A 146 0.93 17.25 29.49
N LYS A 147 2.10 16.99 30.05
CA LYS A 147 3.39 17.06 29.33
C LYS A 147 3.48 15.97 28.27
N THR A 148 3.10 14.75 28.63
CA THR A 148 3.08 13.58 27.74
C THR A 148 2.15 13.83 26.54
N ASN A 149 0.95 14.39 26.77
CA ASN A 149 0.00 14.64 25.69
C ASN A 149 0.51 15.73 24.71
N LYS A 150 1.21 16.77 25.22
CA LYS A 150 1.84 17.78 24.37
C LYS A 150 2.98 17.20 23.52
N PHE A 151 3.83 16.36 24.13
CA PHE A 151 4.92 15.65 23.43
C PHE A 151 4.36 14.76 22.31
N PHE A 152 3.35 13.91 22.63
CA PHE A 152 2.77 13.01 21.64
C PHE A 152 1.95 13.71 20.55
N THR A 153 1.58 14.98 20.71
CA THR A 153 1.05 15.75 19.57
C THR A 153 2.09 15.93 18.47
N GLY A 154 3.31 16.35 18.83
CA GLY A 154 4.41 16.48 17.86
C GLY A 154 4.92 15.12 17.37
N ALA A 155 5.13 14.17 18.28
CA ALA A 155 5.58 12.82 17.94
C ALA A 155 4.62 12.11 16.97
N GLN A 156 3.31 12.30 17.13
CA GLN A 156 2.30 11.76 16.22
C GLN A 156 2.42 12.33 14.81
N ILE A 157 2.70 13.61 14.68
CA ILE A 157 2.92 14.25 13.37
C ILE A 157 4.13 13.62 12.68
N VAL A 158 5.24 13.48 13.41
CA VAL A 158 6.46 12.84 12.89
C VAL A 158 6.22 11.37 12.54
N GLY A 159 5.50 10.62 13.38
CA GLY A 159 5.13 9.24 13.10
C GLY A 159 4.28 9.09 11.82
N SER A 160 3.29 9.97 11.65
CA SER A 160 2.46 9.97 10.44
C SER A 160 3.23 10.40 9.19
N ALA A 161 4.21 11.31 9.32
CA ALA A 161 5.12 11.67 8.24
C ALA A 161 5.98 10.47 7.83
N ALA A 162 6.56 9.76 8.80
CA ALA A 162 7.33 8.53 8.56
C ALA A 162 6.49 7.43 7.90
N THR A 163 5.24 7.23 8.36
CA THR A 163 4.31 6.27 7.73
C THR A 163 3.98 6.69 6.29
N SER A 164 3.76 7.98 6.03
CA SER A 164 3.50 8.49 4.68
C SER A 164 4.71 8.32 3.78
N PHE A 165 5.92 8.57 4.28
CA PHE A 165 7.16 8.34 3.54
C PHE A 165 7.31 6.86 3.15
N MET A 166 7.14 5.94 4.09
CA MET A 166 7.24 4.50 3.83
C MET A 166 6.08 3.98 2.96
N HIS A 167 4.90 4.57 3.04
CA HIS A 167 3.78 4.29 2.13
C HIS A 167 4.14 4.66 0.69
N GLY A 168 4.70 5.86 0.48
CA GLY A 168 5.20 6.27 -0.84
C GLY A 168 6.27 5.32 -1.35
N ALA A 169 7.25 4.98 -0.51
CA ALA A 169 8.32 4.06 -0.83
C ALA A 169 7.82 2.70 -1.33
N GLN A 170 6.84 2.12 -0.64
CA GLN A 170 6.26 0.82 -1.01
C GLN A 170 5.38 0.91 -2.26
N ASP A 171 4.39 1.78 -2.25
CA ASP A 171 3.38 1.79 -3.32
C ASP A 171 3.90 2.45 -4.60
N GLY A 172 4.74 3.49 -4.49
CA GLY A 172 5.39 4.10 -5.65
C GLY A 172 6.30 3.12 -6.41
N GLN A 173 7.06 2.29 -5.69
CA GLN A 173 7.90 1.26 -6.33
C GLN A 173 7.07 0.17 -7.02
N LYS A 174 5.89 -0.18 -6.50
CA LYS A 174 5.02 -1.17 -7.15
C LYS A 174 4.58 -0.69 -8.53
N PHE A 175 4.11 0.55 -8.64
CA PHE A 175 3.73 1.13 -9.93
C PHE A 175 4.94 1.36 -10.84
N MET A 176 6.10 1.71 -10.27
CA MET A 176 7.35 1.77 -11.02
C MET A 176 7.72 0.41 -11.64
N GLY A 177 7.48 -0.70 -10.93
CA GLY A 177 7.68 -2.06 -11.46
C GLY A 177 6.82 -2.34 -12.69
N VAL A 178 5.57 -1.85 -12.71
CA VAL A 178 4.69 -1.96 -13.89
C VAL A 178 5.20 -1.11 -15.06
N LEU A 179 5.66 0.11 -14.80
CA LEU A 179 6.24 0.96 -15.84
C LEU A 179 7.54 0.38 -16.40
N LEU A 180 8.36 -0.25 -15.55
CA LEU A 180 9.53 -1.01 -16.01
C LEU A 180 9.13 -2.15 -16.93
N LEU A 181 8.12 -2.94 -16.56
CA LEU A 181 7.60 -4.00 -17.42
C LEU A 181 7.15 -3.46 -18.78
N ALA A 182 6.39 -2.35 -18.78
CA ALA A 182 5.99 -1.68 -20.02
C ALA A 182 7.18 -1.26 -20.88
N LEU A 183 8.20 -0.66 -20.28
CA LEU A 183 9.42 -0.21 -20.97
C LEU A 183 10.16 -1.40 -21.62
N PHE A 184 10.28 -2.53 -20.93
CA PHE A 184 10.89 -3.74 -21.47
C PHE A 184 10.11 -4.29 -22.66
N LEU A 185 8.78 -4.33 -22.58
CA LEU A 185 7.93 -4.78 -23.68
C LEU A 185 8.04 -3.89 -24.91
N VAL A 186 8.11 -2.56 -24.72
CA VAL A 186 8.29 -1.60 -25.83
C VAL A 186 9.66 -1.77 -26.50
N ASN A 187 10.71 -1.95 -25.72
CA ASN A 187 12.07 -2.06 -26.26
C ASN A 187 12.40 -3.46 -26.81
N GLY A 188 11.50 -4.43 -26.68
CA GLY A 188 11.78 -5.82 -27.09
C GLY A 188 12.91 -6.46 -26.29
N SER A 189 13.25 -5.92 -25.12
CA SER A 189 14.33 -6.41 -24.27
C SER A 189 13.89 -7.63 -23.46
N ASP A 190 14.86 -8.48 -23.07
CA ASP A 190 14.59 -9.59 -22.19
C ASP A 190 14.10 -9.10 -20.81
N THR A 191 12.90 -9.51 -20.41
CA THR A 191 12.29 -9.11 -19.14
C THR A 191 13.03 -9.62 -17.91
N THR A 192 13.97 -10.54 -18.07
CA THR A 192 14.76 -11.14 -16.98
C THR A 192 15.91 -10.26 -16.51
N THR A 193 16.35 -9.28 -17.33
CA THR A 193 17.48 -8.42 -16.97
C THR A 193 17.15 -7.48 -15.82
N ALA A 194 18.05 -7.42 -14.83
CA ALA A 194 17.98 -6.48 -13.73
C ALA A 194 18.47 -5.10 -14.20
N VAL A 195 17.54 -4.22 -14.55
CA VAL A 195 17.85 -2.84 -14.95
C VAL A 195 17.30 -1.88 -13.90
N GLN A 196 18.15 -0.95 -13.48
CA GLN A 196 17.73 0.12 -12.58
C GLN A 196 16.71 1.03 -13.28
N PRO A 197 15.63 1.44 -12.58
CA PRO A 197 14.68 2.39 -13.15
C PRO A 197 15.40 3.69 -13.51
N PRO A 198 15.16 4.26 -14.69
CA PRO A 198 15.75 5.54 -15.06
C PRO A 198 15.21 6.67 -14.17
N PHE A 199 16.03 7.68 -13.92
CA PHE A 199 15.68 8.78 -12.99
C PHE A 199 14.35 9.49 -13.34
N TRP A 200 14.06 9.68 -14.64
CA TRP A 200 12.79 10.27 -15.06
C TRP A 200 11.57 9.46 -14.60
N MET A 201 11.68 8.13 -14.58
CA MET A 201 10.61 7.24 -14.12
C MET A 201 10.41 7.35 -12.60
N MET A 202 11.52 7.43 -11.84
CA MET A 202 11.47 7.66 -10.39
C MET A 202 10.79 8.99 -10.08
N LEU A 203 11.15 10.05 -10.82
CA LEU A 203 10.57 11.38 -10.66
C LEU A 203 9.08 11.38 -11.04
N LEU A 204 8.72 10.76 -12.16
CA LEU A 204 7.32 10.65 -12.61
C LEU A 204 6.45 9.95 -11.54
N CYS A 205 6.87 8.78 -11.06
CA CYS A 205 6.16 8.05 -10.02
C CYS A 205 6.03 8.88 -8.73
N SER A 206 7.08 9.62 -8.35
CA SER A 206 7.08 10.48 -7.17
C SER A 206 6.07 11.62 -7.29
N VAL A 207 6.06 12.32 -8.44
CA VAL A 207 5.13 13.42 -8.71
C VAL A 207 3.69 12.92 -8.72
N VAL A 208 3.42 11.82 -9.44
CA VAL A 208 2.06 11.26 -9.53
C VAL A 208 1.58 10.78 -8.16
N MET A 209 2.44 10.15 -7.36
CA MET A 209 2.11 9.70 -6.00
C MET A 209 1.80 10.88 -5.08
N GLY A 210 2.60 11.94 -5.14
CA GLY A 210 2.36 13.18 -4.38
C GLY A 210 1.06 13.86 -4.77
N LEU A 211 0.84 14.09 -6.07
CA LEU A 211 -0.38 14.70 -6.59
C LEU A 211 -1.63 13.86 -6.27
N GLY A 212 -1.59 12.54 -6.49
CA GLY A 212 -2.68 11.65 -6.17
C GLY A 212 -3.03 11.67 -4.67
N THR A 213 -2.01 11.75 -3.80
CA THR A 213 -2.22 11.87 -2.35
C THR A 213 -2.90 13.18 -1.99
N SER A 214 -2.63 14.28 -2.69
CA SER A 214 -3.19 15.60 -2.42
C SER A 214 -4.71 15.69 -2.62
N ILE A 215 -5.30 14.82 -3.46
CA ILE A 215 -6.74 14.70 -3.64
C ILE A 215 -7.43 14.27 -2.32
N GLY A 216 -6.69 13.55 -1.47
CA GLY A 216 -7.15 13.09 -0.17
C GLY A 216 -8.11 11.90 -0.25
N GLY A 217 -8.85 11.67 0.84
CA GLY A 217 -9.79 10.54 0.97
C GLY A 217 -10.46 10.59 2.34
N LYS A 218 -11.28 11.61 2.58
CA LYS A 218 -11.89 11.87 3.89
C LYS A 218 -12.71 10.71 4.42
N LYS A 219 -13.43 9.97 3.55
CA LYS A 219 -14.22 8.79 3.93
C LYS A 219 -13.34 7.69 4.49
N ILE A 220 -12.22 7.39 3.81
CA ILE A 220 -11.24 6.36 4.22
C ILE A 220 -10.53 6.78 5.52
N ILE A 221 -10.15 8.06 5.66
CA ILE A 221 -9.55 8.58 6.90
C ILE A 221 -10.51 8.38 8.09
N LYS A 222 -11.81 8.59 7.89
CA LYS A 222 -12.82 8.37 8.92
C LYS A 222 -12.92 6.89 9.29
N SER A 223 -13.10 6.01 8.31
CA SER A 223 -13.26 4.57 8.54
C SER A 223 -12.08 3.97 9.30
N VAL A 224 -10.86 4.22 8.84
CA VAL A 224 -9.63 3.65 9.43
C VAL A 224 -9.24 4.32 10.75
N GLY A 225 -9.36 5.65 10.82
CA GLY A 225 -8.86 6.41 11.96
C GLY A 225 -9.86 6.60 13.10
N MET A 226 -11.16 6.64 12.81
CA MET A 226 -12.18 6.99 13.80
C MET A 226 -13.14 5.84 14.13
N ASP A 227 -13.56 5.09 13.11
CA ASP A 227 -14.61 4.09 13.26
C ASP A 227 -14.09 2.73 13.74
N MET A 228 -12.81 2.41 13.46
CA MET A 228 -12.20 1.13 13.82
C MET A 228 -11.74 1.06 15.29
N VAL A 229 -10.99 2.06 15.77
CA VAL A 229 -10.49 2.16 17.16
C VAL A 229 -10.42 3.63 17.57
N ARG A 230 -10.93 3.95 18.76
CA ARG A 230 -10.74 5.28 19.33
C ARG A 230 -9.34 5.42 19.93
N LEU A 231 -8.47 6.17 19.26
CA LEU A 231 -7.07 6.32 19.61
C LEU A 231 -6.79 7.60 20.43
N GLU A 232 -5.95 7.47 21.44
CA GLU A 232 -5.25 8.58 22.08
C GLU A 232 -3.97 8.92 21.27
N LYS A 233 -3.38 10.10 21.48
CA LYS A 233 -2.21 10.58 20.70
C LYS A 233 -1.02 9.62 20.75
N PHE A 234 -0.68 9.14 21.95
CA PHE A 234 0.42 8.17 22.10
C PHE A 234 0.14 6.84 21.37
N GLN A 235 -1.12 6.42 21.34
CA GLN A 235 -1.56 5.22 20.64
C GLN A 235 -1.43 5.39 19.12
N GLY A 236 -1.85 6.54 18.62
CA GLY A 236 -1.66 6.87 17.21
C GLY A 236 -0.18 6.89 16.82
N PHE A 237 0.67 7.52 17.63
CA PHE A 237 2.12 7.50 17.45
C PHE A 237 2.68 6.07 17.44
N SER A 238 2.28 5.23 18.40
CA SER A 238 2.72 3.84 18.46
C SER A 238 2.32 3.04 17.23
N ALA A 239 1.10 3.26 16.71
CA ALA A 239 0.63 2.61 15.48
C ALA A 239 1.42 3.07 14.25
N ASP A 240 1.75 4.37 14.19
CA ASP A 240 2.49 4.93 13.06
C ASP A 240 3.93 4.43 13.02
N ILE A 241 4.63 4.45 14.14
CA ILE A 241 6.02 3.95 14.22
C ILE A 241 6.07 2.46 13.92
N ALA A 242 5.14 1.67 14.47
CA ALA A 242 5.05 0.25 14.19
C ALA A 242 4.81 -0.05 12.70
N ALA A 243 3.86 0.65 12.08
CA ALA A 243 3.59 0.51 10.65
C ALA A 243 4.79 0.92 9.80
N SER A 244 5.41 2.06 10.11
CA SER A 244 6.60 2.55 9.39
C SER A 244 7.75 1.56 9.44
N PHE A 245 8.00 0.98 10.61
CA PHE A 245 9.05 -0.02 10.80
C PHE A 245 8.79 -1.29 10.00
N CYS A 246 7.56 -1.81 10.02
CA CYS A 246 7.18 -2.97 9.21
C CYS A 246 7.32 -2.71 7.72
N LEU A 247 6.91 -1.53 7.24
CA LEU A 247 7.03 -1.15 5.84
C LEU A 247 8.50 -0.98 5.43
N PHE A 248 9.32 -0.41 6.30
CA PHE A 248 10.76 -0.27 6.07
C PHE A 248 11.44 -1.64 5.91
N LEU A 249 11.21 -2.56 6.84
CA LEU A 249 11.75 -3.91 6.74
C LEU A 249 11.29 -4.60 5.45
N SER A 250 10.01 -4.53 5.13
CA SER A 250 9.48 -5.16 3.91
C SER A 250 10.07 -4.56 2.64
N SER A 251 10.29 -3.24 2.60
CA SER A 251 10.96 -2.57 1.48
C SER A 251 12.41 -3.03 1.32
N THR A 252 13.12 -3.18 2.43
CA THR A 252 14.53 -3.62 2.43
C THR A 252 14.67 -5.05 1.87
N PHE A 253 13.74 -5.94 2.21
CA PHE A 253 13.73 -7.31 1.72
C PHE A 253 13.03 -7.50 0.36
N GLY A 254 12.55 -6.43 -0.27
CA GLY A 254 11.87 -6.49 -1.56
C GLY A 254 10.52 -7.21 -1.52
N ILE A 255 9.87 -7.27 -0.36
CA ILE A 255 8.58 -7.93 -0.17
C ILE A 255 7.47 -6.90 -0.42
N PRO A 256 6.65 -7.06 -1.47
CA PRO A 256 5.54 -6.17 -1.75
C PRO A 256 4.39 -6.43 -0.76
N VAL A 257 4.39 -5.72 0.35
CA VAL A 257 3.33 -5.82 1.38
C VAL A 257 2.20 -4.83 1.12
N SER A 258 1.04 -5.10 1.71
CA SER A 258 -0.06 -4.15 1.72
C SER A 258 0.13 -3.09 2.80
N THR A 259 0.31 -1.84 2.39
CA THR A 259 0.41 -0.68 3.28
C THR A 259 -0.86 -0.49 4.10
N THR A 260 -2.04 -0.78 3.51
CA THR A 260 -3.34 -0.75 4.20
C THR A 260 -3.40 -1.82 5.29
N HIS A 261 -2.99 -3.06 5.02
CA HIS A 261 -2.98 -4.14 6.02
C HIS A 261 -2.06 -3.80 7.18
N THR A 262 -0.81 -3.43 6.88
CA THR A 262 0.19 -3.08 7.90
C THR A 262 -0.33 -1.97 8.82
N LYS A 263 -0.91 -0.91 8.24
CA LYS A 263 -1.42 0.22 9.01
C LYS A 263 -2.63 -0.15 9.86
N THR A 264 -3.63 -0.82 9.28
CA THR A 264 -4.86 -1.17 9.99
C THR A 264 -4.60 -2.20 11.09
N THR A 265 -3.76 -3.21 10.85
CA THR A 265 -3.41 -4.19 11.88
C THR A 265 -2.55 -3.58 12.99
N SER A 266 -1.67 -2.61 12.70
CA SER A 266 -0.96 -1.84 13.73
C SER A 266 -1.94 -1.06 14.63
N ILE A 267 -2.95 -0.42 14.07
CA ILE A 267 -4.01 0.26 14.83
C ILE A 267 -4.79 -0.73 15.70
N MET A 268 -5.12 -1.90 15.15
CA MET A 268 -5.78 -2.97 15.91
C MET A 268 -4.90 -3.48 17.06
N GLY A 269 -3.61 -3.70 16.82
CA GLY A 269 -2.65 -4.10 17.84
C GLY A 269 -2.57 -3.11 19.01
N VAL A 270 -2.50 -1.82 18.69
CA VAL A 270 -2.54 -0.74 19.69
C VAL A 270 -3.86 -0.72 20.46
N GLY A 271 -4.99 -0.88 19.78
CA GLY A 271 -6.31 -0.95 20.40
C GLY A 271 -6.45 -2.12 21.37
N ALA A 272 -5.89 -3.28 21.01
CA ALA A 272 -5.92 -4.50 21.82
C ALA A 272 -5.17 -4.39 23.16
N VAL A 273 -4.18 -3.50 23.26
CA VAL A 273 -3.42 -3.27 24.52
C VAL A 273 -4.34 -2.82 25.65
N LYS A 274 -5.33 -1.98 25.35
CA LYS A 274 -6.30 -1.50 26.34
C LYS A 274 -7.36 -2.57 26.64
N ARG A 275 -8.01 -3.05 25.63
CA ARG A 275 -8.95 -4.18 25.64
C ARG A 275 -9.33 -4.57 24.20
N VAL A 276 -9.46 -5.84 23.93
CA VAL A 276 -9.85 -6.36 22.60
C VAL A 276 -11.23 -5.82 22.17
N SER A 277 -12.14 -5.63 23.12
CA SER A 277 -13.48 -5.04 22.86
C SER A 277 -13.46 -3.57 22.48
N ALA A 278 -12.30 -2.88 22.51
CA ALA A 278 -12.16 -1.52 21.97
C ALA A 278 -12.06 -1.47 20.45
N ILE A 279 -11.85 -2.63 19.82
CA ILE A 279 -11.79 -2.78 18.36
C ILE A 279 -13.22 -3.00 17.85
N ASN A 280 -13.61 -2.21 16.86
CA ASN A 280 -14.89 -2.39 16.19
C ASN A 280 -14.76 -3.53 15.16
N PHE A 281 -15.11 -4.75 15.57
CA PHE A 281 -15.03 -5.94 14.72
C PHE A 281 -15.98 -5.89 13.49
N GLY A 282 -17.03 -5.07 13.52
CA GLY A 282 -17.87 -4.82 12.34
C GLY A 282 -17.06 -4.20 11.21
N VAL A 283 -16.33 -3.11 11.50
CA VAL A 283 -15.44 -2.46 10.54
C VAL A 283 -14.31 -3.39 10.09
N VAL A 284 -13.71 -4.12 11.03
CA VAL A 284 -12.65 -5.10 10.70
C VAL A 284 -13.14 -6.18 9.74
N LYS A 285 -14.34 -6.72 9.97
CA LYS A 285 -14.96 -7.73 9.09
C LYS A 285 -15.15 -7.19 7.67
N GLU A 286 -15.67 -5.97 7.53
CA GLU A 286 -15.85 -5.31 6.24
C GLU A 286 -14.50 -5.13 5.51
N MET A 287 -13.46 -4.71 6.24
CA MET A 287 -12.12 -4.56 5.68
C MET A 287 -11.54 -5.91 5.21
N VAL A 288 -11.60 -6.94 6.05
CA VAL A 288 -11.10 -8.29 5.71
C VAL A 288 -11.86 -8.85 4.50
N LEU A 289 -13.19 -8.69 4.47
CA LEU A 289 -14.00 -9.11 3.34
C LEU A 289 -13.56 -8.39 2.05
N THR A 290 -13.34 -7.09 2.13
CA THR A 290 -12.85 -6.28 1.00
C THR A 290 -11.48 -6.77 0.52
N TRP A 291 -10.56 -7.09 1.44
CA TRP A 291 -9.24 -7.58 1.09
C TRP A 291 -9.31 -8.91 0.34
N VAL A 292 -10.16 -9.83 0.81
CA VAL A 292 -10.36 -11.13 0.15
C VAL A 292 -11.02 -10.95 -1.22
N LEU A 293 -12.06 -10.13 -1.32
CA LEU A 293 -12.81 -9.91 -2.56
C LEU A 293 -12.02 -9.13 -3.62
N THR A 294 -11.00 -8.36 -3.23
CA THR A 294 -10.16 -7.61 -4.16
C THR A 294 -9.43 -8.54 -5.13
N PHE A 295 -8.95 -9.70 -4.68
CA PHE A 295 -8.25 -10.65 -5.57
C PHE A 295 -9.15 -11.20 -6.68
N PRO A 296 -10.26 -11.90 -6.38
CA PRO A 296 -11.12 -12.41 -7.44
C PRO A 296 -11.79 -11.28 -8.23
N GLY A 297 -12.19 -10.17 -7.57
CA GLY A 297 -12.87 -9.06 -8.22
C GLY A 297 -12.01 -8.34 -9.23
N CYS A 298 -10.88 -7.78 -8.81
CA CYS A 298 -9.98 -7.06 -9.70
C CYS A 298 -9.31 -8.00 -10.72
N GLY A 299 -9.00 -9.25 -10.33
CA GLY A 299 -8.48 -10.27 -11.23
C GLY A 299 -9.45 -10.62 -12.37
N LEU A 300 -10.72 -10.80 -12.04
CA LEU A 300 -11.76 -11.04 -13.05
C LEU A 300 -11.94 -9.84 -13.99
N VAL A 301 -11.97 -8.62 -13.45
CA VAL A 301 -12.02 -7.42 -14.29
C VAL A 301 -10.80 -7.33 -15.20
N GLY A 302 -9.58 -7.59 -14.69
CA GLY A 302 -8.35 -7.62 -15.49
C GLY A 302 -8.42 -8.66 -16.60
N PHE A 303 -8.92 -9.87 -16.30
CA PHE A 303 -9.12 -10.93 -17.28
C PHE A 303 -10.11 -10.52 -18.39
N LEU A 304 -11.28 -10.00 -18.02
CA LEU A 304 -12.33 -9.62 -18.97
C LEU A 304 -11.91 -8.42 -19.81
N MET A 305 -11.28 -7.41 -19.20
CA MET A 305 -10.79 -6.24 -19.92
C MET A 305 -9.67 -6.59 -20.91
N THR A 306 -8.83 -7.56 -20.58
CA THR A 306 -7.82 -8.06 -21.54
C THR A 306 -8.48 -8.71 -22.75
N LYS A 307 -9.51 -9.55 -22.56
CA LYS A 307 -10.29 -10.11 -23.67
C LYS A 307 -10.91 -9.01 -24.55
N LEU A 308 -11.51 -8.02 -23.91
CA LEU A 308 -12.14 -6.89 -24.62
C LEU A 308 -11.11 -6.06 -25.39
N PHE A 309 -10.00 -5.69 -24.76
CA PHE A 309 -8.95 -4.87 -25.41
C PHE A 309 -8.27 -5.63 -26.56
N MET A 310 -8.06 -6.94 -26.39
CA MET A 310 -7.58 -7.78 -27.49
C MET A 310 -8.56 -7.78 -28.67
N PHE A 311 -9.86 -7.89 -28.42
CA PHE A 311 -10.87 -7.83 -29.49
C PHE A 311 -10.92 -6.48 -30.21
N ILE A 312 -10.65 -5.37 -29.50
CA ILE A 312 -10.72 -4.01 -30.08
C ILE A 312 -9.44 -3.63 -30.83
N PHE A 313 -8.26 -4.05 -30.32
CA PHE A 313 -6.96 -3.52 -30.77
C PHE A 313 -6.08 -4.54 -31.52
N THR A 314 -6.52 -5.79 -31.63
CA THR A 314 -5.84 -6.81 -32.46
C THR A 314 -6.69 -7.18 -33.66
#